data_4b363ab80683d5fbc5c9940307f9a0ce
#
_entry.id   4b363ab80683d5fbc5c9940307f9a0ce
#
_cell.length_a   1.000
_cell.length_b   1.000
_cell.length_c   1.000
_cell.angle_alpha   90.00
_cell.angle_beta   90.00
_cell.angle_gamma   90.00
#
_symmetry.space_group_name_H-M   'P 1'
#
loop_
_entity.id
_entity.type
_entity.pdbx_description
1 polymer ?
#
loop_
_entity_poly.entity_id
_entity_poly.type
_entity_poly.pdbx_seq_one_letter_code
_entity_poly.pdbx_strand_id
1 'polypeptide(L)'
;RQIIASGQFGPVVSIQHNENIGYYHFAHSYVRGPWNNEQTSGPLTLTKSCHDMDILLYLLGGASCQSIASVGGLSVFRRERYDPDTMAPMCVDCPQKDACAYSAPRLYGSGKIRSVVFDLSSVDKVRKSLGNSPYGRCVYACDNNVADHQATAIRFDNGVTATFNLSAFTAKVNRSLKVMCQFGEIRAIEKPYLIETTDFRTDETNVIELDVRERGHGGGDSAFVRDFMESYLHGAPFSSTLEQSLESHAMALLAEESRRENGAAKDVSQWMQRLVTHGR
;
A
#
# COMPACT_ATOMS: atom_id res chain seq x y z
N ARG A 1 14.01 11.80 0.01
CA ARG A 1 14.16 12.73 -1.10
C ARG A 1 15.41 13.59 -0.98
N GLN A 2 15.70 14.22 0.16
CA GLN A 2 16.88 15.10 0.34
C GLN A 2 18.19 14.41 -0.05
N ILE A 3 18.41 13.15 0.35
CA ILE A 3 19.59 12.37 0.01
C ILE A 3 19.70 12.17 -1.53
N ILE A 4 18.59 11.86 -2.20
CA ILE A 4 18.55 11.72 -3.66
C ILE A 4 18.84 13.06 -4.33
N ALA A 5 18.18 14.13 -3.87
CA ALA A 5 18.32 15.47 -4.42
C ALA A 5 19.72 16.09 -4.21
N SER A 6 20.46 15.64 -3.19
CA SER A 6 21.85 16.09 -2.99
C SER A 6 22.81 15.63 -4.10
N GLY A 7 22.43 14.61 -4.87
CA GLY A 7 23.25 14.04 -5.93
C GLY A 7 24.48 13.28 -5.46
N GLN A 8 24.67 13.08 -4.13
CA GLN A 8 25.89 12.46 -3.60
C GLN A 8 26.16 11.05 -4.14
N PHE A 9 25.10 10.30 -4.47
CA PHE A 9 25.20 8.94 -5.02
C PHE A 9 25.03 8.89 -6.55
N GLY A 10 25.02 10.07 -7.23
CA GLY A 10 24.75 10.16 -8.67
C GLY A 10 23.27 9.93 -9.00
N PRO A 11 22.93 9.79 -10.30
CA PRO A 11 21.55 9.57 -10.73
C PRO A 11 20.98 8.26 -10.20
N VAL A 12 19.66 8.29 -9.94
CA VAL A 12 18.89 7.07 -9.64
C VAL A 12 18.82 6.20 -10.89
N VAL A 13 19.08 4.91 -10.73
CA VAL A 13 19.01 3.89 -11.80
C VAL A 13 17.72 3.09 -11.69
N SER A 14 17.43 2.60 -10.48
CA SER A 14 16.23 1.81 -10.27
C SER A 14 15.74 1.89 -8.81
N ILE A 15 14.44 1.57 -8.60
CA ILE A 15 13.80 1.57 -7.29
C ILE A 15 13.08 0.23 -7.07
N GLN A 16 13.19 -0.33 -5.86
CA GLN A 16 12.33 -1.41 -5.37
C GLN A 16 11.49 -0.88 -4.22
N HIS A 17 10.18 -1.02 -4.31
CA HIS A 17 9.25 -0.57 -3.30
C HIS A 17 8.28 -1.70 -2.93
N ASN A 18 8.03 -1.90 -1.63
CA ASN A 18 7.10 -2.90 -1.14
C ASN A 18 6.13 -2.27 -0.15
N GLU A 19 4.85 -2.52 -0.36
CA GLU A 19 3.77 -2.29 0.60
C GLU A 19 3.38 -3.63 1.23
N ASN A 20 3.74 -3.80 2.49
CA ASN A 20 3.40 -4.96 3.30
C ASN A 20 2.11 -4.67 4.07
N ILE A 21 0.97 -5.15 3.57
CA ILE A 21 -0.34 -4.81 4.13
C ILE A 21 -0.56 -5.48 5.50
N GLY A 22 0.03 -6.66 5.70
CA GLY A 22 -0.20 -7.48 6.89
C GLY A 22 -1.47 -8.32 6.79
N TYR A 23 -1.32 -9.62 7.04
CA TYR A 23 -2.38 -10.63 6.87
C TYR A 23 -3.67 -10.30 7.66
N TYR A 24 -3.52 -9.73 8.85
CA TYR A 24 -4.64 -9.37 9.72
C TYR A 24 -5.34 -8.08 9.25
N HIS A 25 -4.58 -7.09 8.77
CA HIS A 25 -5.13 -5.84 8.26
C HIS A 25 -5.88 -6.06 6.95
N PHE A 26 -5.32 -6.87 6.05
CA PHE A 26 -6.02 -7.24 4.82
C PHE A 26 -7.33 -7.98 5.10
N ALA A 27 -7.30 -9.00 5.97
CA ALA A 27 -8.50 -9.73 6.38
C ALA A 27 -9.57 -8.83 7.01
N HIS A 28 -9.16 -7.77 7.73
CA HIS A 28 -10.07 -6.78 8.30
C HIS A 28 -10.66 -5.86 7.24
N SER A 29 -9.82 -5.19 6.46
CA SER A 29 -10.22 -4.06 5.62
C SER A 29 -10.69 -4.47 4.23
N TYR A 30 -10.01 -5.46 3.62
CA TYR A 30 -10.16 -5.83 2.21
C TYR A 30 -10.88 -7.16 2.00
N VAL A 31 -11.21 -7.89 3.07
CA VAL A 31 -12.03 -9.10 3.01
C VAL A 31 -13.37 -8.89 3.70
N ARG A 32 -13.36 -8.44 4.97
CA ARG A 32 -14.56 -8.23 5.79
C ARG A 32 -15.10 -6.80 5.76
N GLY A 33 -14.21 -5.85 5.52
CA GLY A 33 -14.46 -4.42 5.61
C GLY A 33 -14.96 -3.80 4.32
N PRO A 34 -15.10 -2.45 4.29
CA PRO A 34 -15.76 -1.73 3.20
C PRO A 34 -14.96 -1.70 1.89
N TRP A 35 -13.67 -2.06 1.89
CA TRP A 35 -12.83 -2.09 0.69
C TRP A 35 -12.71 -3.49 0.08
N ASN A 36 -13.69 -4.35 0.32
CA ASN A 36 -13.65 -5.73 -0.13
C ASN A 36 -14.10 -5.94 -1.59
N ASN A 37 -14.72 -4.93 -2.19
CA ASN A 37 -15.34 -5.06 -3.52
C ASN A 37 -14.90 -3.91 -4.44
N GLU A 38 -14.33 -4.26 -5.59
CA GLU A 38 -13.78 -3.29 -6.56
C GLU A 38 -14.84 -2.40 -7.19
N GLN A 39 -16.09 -2.87 -7.34
CA GLN A 39 -17.18 -2.10 -7.92
C GLN A 39 -17.68 -1.00 -6.99
N THR A 40 -17.58 -1.19 -5.70
CA THR A 40 -18.09 -0.24 -4.69
C THR A 40 -17.00 0.63 -4.06
N SER A 41 -15.77 0.15 -4.01
CA SER A 41 -14.67 0.87 -3.35
C SER A 41 -13.46 1.15 -4.26
N GLY A 42 -13.38 0.49 -5.41
CA GLY A 42 -12.24 0.57 -6.31
C GLY A 42 -11.21 -0.55 -6.10
N PRO A 43 -10.26 -0.71 -7.01
CA PRO A 43 -9.23 -1.75 -6.93
C PRO A 43 -8.25 -1.50 -5.79
N LEU A 44 -7.59 -2.57 -5.34
CA LEU A 44 -6.61 -2.51 -4.24
C LEU A 44 -5.47 -1.52 -4.51
N THR A 45 -4.99 -1.46 -5.74
CA THR A 45 -3.95 -0.52 -6.15
C THR A 45 -4.35 0.94 -5.96
N LEU A 46 -5.63 1.27 -6.13
CA LEU A 46 -6.15 2.61 -5.88
C LEU A 46 -6.40 2.84 -4.37
N THR A 47 -7.15 1.94 -3.74
CA THR A 47 -7.61 2.13 -2.35
C THR A 47 -6.51 1.97 -1.29
N LYS A 48 -5.41 1.32 -1.65
CA LYS A 48 -4.25 1.11 -0.77
C LYS A 48 -2.97 1.75 -1.29
N SER A 49 -2.70 1.69 -2.58
CA SER A 49 -1.37 1.94 -3.14
C SER A 49 -1.25 3.20 -3.97
N CYS A 50 -2.27 4.06 -4.04
CA CYS A 50 -2.12 5.38 -4.66
C CYS A 50 -0.99 6.19 -4.02
N HIS A 51 -0.84 6.11 -2.68
CA HIS A 51 0.27 6.72 -1.95
C HIS A 51 1.63 6.14 -2.34
N ASP A 52 1.70 4.86 -2.68
CA ASP A 52 2.95 4.19 -3.05
C ASP A 52 3.40 4.62 -4.44
N MET A 53 2.46 4.84 -5.36
CA MET A 53 2.73 5.42 -6.69
C MET A 53 3.17 6.87 -6.56
N ASP A 54 2.54 7.65 -5.68
CA ASP A 54 2.91 9.04 -5.39
C ASP A 54 4.32 9.15 -4.78
N ILE A 55 4.68 8.24 -3.86
CA ILE A 55 6.05 8.18 -3.29
C ILE A 55 7.10 8.02 -4.40
N LEU A 56 6.86 7.16 -5.39
CA LEU A 56 7.81 6.96 -6.50
C LEU A 56 7.99 8.24 -7.32
N LEU A 57 6.90 8.92 -7.68
CA LEU A 57 6.95 10.21 -8.37
C LEU A 57 7.64 11.29 -7.54
N TYR A 58 7.30 11.39 -6.25
CA TYR A 58 7.92 12.33 -5.31
C TYR A 58 9.43 12.13 -5.16
N LEU A 59 9.91 10.89 -5.10
CA LEU A 59 11.32 10.59 -4.97
C LEU A 59 12.10 10.96 -6.23
N LEU A 60 11.51 10.77 -7.40
CA LEU A 60 12.14 11.06 -8.70
C LEU A 60 12.08 12.53 -9.10
N GLY A 61 11.28 13.35 -8.39
CA GLY A 61 11.39 14.81 -8.42
C GLY A 61 11.17 15.46 -9.78
N GLY A 62 10.17 15.01 -10.55
CA GLY A 62 9.80 15.59 -11.83
C GLY A 62 9.83 14.61 -13.01
N ALA A 63 10.23 13.37 -12.78
CA ALA A 63 10.04 12.31 -13.78
C ALA A 63 8.58 11.85 -13.79
N SER A 64 8.05 11.62 -14.98
CA SER A 64 6.70 11.09 -15.20
C SER A 64 6.72 9.60 -15.54
N CYS A 65 5.67 8.89 -15.17
CA CYS A 65 5.51 7.49 -15.53
C CYS A 65 5.23 7.35 -17.03
N GLN A 66 6.07 6.62 -17.73
CA GLN A 66 5.90 6.31 -19.14
C GLN A 66 5.00 5.09 -19.33
N SER A 67 5.31 3.99 -18.66
CA SER A 67 4.56 2.75 -18.81
C SER A 67 4.57 1.91 -17.53
N ILE A 68 3.51 1.09 -17.39
CA ILE A 68 3.29 0.23 -16.24
C ILE A 68 2.78 -1.14 -16.69
N ALA A 69 3.28 -2.21 -16.05
CA ALA A 69 2.82 -3.58 -16.28
C ALA A 69 2.68 -4.28 -14.94
N SER A 70 1.59 -5.03 -14.73
CA SER A 70 1.27 -5.61 -13.44
C SER A 70 0.65 -7.00 -13.55
N VAL A 71 1.05 -7.90 -12.66
CA VAL A 71 0.50 -9.25 -12.51
C VAL A 71 0.12 -9.49 -11.05
N GLY A 72 -0.87 -10.35 -10.83
CA GLY A 72 -1.35 -10.64 -9.48
C GLY A 72 -2.79 -11.13 -9.49
N GLY A 73 -3.40 -11.30 -8.33
CA GLY A 73 -4.78 -11.77 -8.26
C GLY A 73 -5.30 -11.99 -6.86
N LEU A 74 -6.49 -12.54 -6.79
CA LEU A 74 -7.12 -13.05 -5.58
C LEU A 74 -6.88 -14.56 -5.52
N SER A 75 -5.99 -15.03 -4.63
CA SER A 75 -5.58 -16.44 -4.58
C SER A 75 -5.96 -17.16 -3.30
N VAL A 76 -6.04 -16.48 -2.17
CA VAL A 76 -6.30 -17.13 -0.88
C VAL A 76 -7.71 -16.85 -0.36
N PHE A 77 -8.15 -15.60 -0.34
CA PHE A 77 -9.44 -15.21 0.23
C PHE A 77 -10.59 -15.44 -0.76
N ARG A 78 -10.75 -16.68 -1.18
CA ARG A 78 -11.70 -17.10 -2.22
C ARG A 78 -12.78 -18.01 -1.65
N ARG A 79 -13.99 -17.88 -2.19
CA ARG A 79 -15.15 -18.65 -1.73
C ARG A 79 -15.01 -20.16 -2.00
N GLU A 80 -14.23 -20.55 -3.00
CA GLU A 80 -13.95 -21.97 -3.31
C GLU A 80 -13.11 -22.65 -2.23
N ARG A 81 -12.52 -21.87 -1.31
CA ARG A 81 -11.82 -22.39 -0.12
C ARG A 81 -12.72 -22.56 1.11
N TYR A 82 -13.95 -22.11 1.03
CA TYR A 82 -14.92 -22.30 2.11
C TYR A 82 -15.48 -23.71 2.07
N ASP A 83 -15.24 -24.47 3.13
CA ASP A 83 -15.74 -25.82 3.32
C ASP A 83 -16.82 -25.82 4.41
N PRO A 84 -18.11 -25.99 4.09
CA PRO A 84 -19.19 -25.94 5.06
C PRO A 84 -19.17 -27.11 6.05
N ASP A 85 -18.48 -28.22 5.75
CA ASP A 85 -18.39 -29.38 6.63
C ASP A 85 -17.41 -29.14 7.78
N THR A 86 -16.41 -28.29 7.58
CA THR A 86 -15.34 -28.01 8.55
C THR A 86 -15.29 -26.56 9.03
N MET A 87 -16.03 -25.66 8.40
CA MET A 87 -16.03 -24.22 8.68
C MET A 87 -17.45 -23.72 8.94
N ALA A 88 -17.58 -22.63 9.71
CA ALA A 88 -18.85 -21.92 9.86
C ALA A 88 -18.79 -20.52 9.18
N PRO A 89 -19.94 -19.98 8.71
CA PRO A 89 -20.00 -18.65 8.11
C PRO A 89 -19.52 -17.52 9.04
N MET A 90 -19.72 -17.72 10.36
CA MET A 90 -19.25 -16.80 11.40
C MET A 90 -18.11 -17.43 12.19
N CYS A 91 -17.02 -16.67 12.38
CA CYS A 91 -15.82 -17.18 13.07
C CYS A 91 -16.09 -17.58 14.54
N VAL A 92 -17.06 -16.96 15.21
CA VAL A 92 -17.40 -17.29 16.59
C VAL A 92 -17.93 -18.71 16.73
N ASP A 93 -18.59 -19.23 15.72
CA ASP A 93 -19.20 -20.57 15.66
C ASP A 93 -18.31 -21.60 14.98
N CYS A 94 -17.17 -21.15 14.38
CA CYS A 94 -16.31 -22.01 13.58
C CYS A 94 -15.51 -23.00 14.45
N PRO A 95 -15.55 -24.31 14.15
CA PRO A 95 -14.74 -25.30 14.86
C PRO A 95 -13.23 -25.05 14.78
N GLN A 96 -12.75 -24.42 13.67
CA GLN A 96 -11.34 -24.14 13.42
C GLN A 96 -10.88 -22.78 13.99
N LYS A 97 -11.72 -22.03 14.72
CA LYS A 97 -11.44 -20.66 15.14
C LYS A 97 -10.12 -20.47 15.90
N ASP A 98 -9.71 -21.47 16.68
CA ASP A 98 -8.50 -21.38 17.50
C ASP A 98 -7.21 -21.66 16.71
N ALA A 99 -7.29 -22.43 15.64
CA ALA A 99 -6.17 -22.75 14.74
C ALA A 99 -6.05 -21.80 13.54
N CYS A 100 -7.14 -21.16 13.14
CA CYS A 100 -7.18 -20.33 11.93
C CYS A 100 -6.39 -19.02 12.11
N ALA A 101 -5.47 -18.74 11.21
CA ALA A 101 -4.68 -17.50 11.20
C ALA A 101 -5.55 -16.23 11.05
N TYR A 102 -6.70 -16.36 10.38
CA TYR A 102 -7.62 -15.26 10.05
C TYR A 102 -8.84 -15.21 10.95
N SER A 103 -8.86 -16.01 12.03
CA SER A 103 -9.98 -16.06 12.98
C SER A 103 -10.29 -14.67 13.54
N ALA A 104 -11.52 -14.21 13.38
CA ALA A 104 -11.94 -12.91 13.89
C ALA A 104 -11.82 -12.80 15.43
N PRO A 105 -12.26 -13.79 16.24
CA PRO A 105 -12.02 -13.78 17.68
C PRO A 105 -10.53 -13.64 18.05
N ARG A 106 -9.65 -14.33 17.34
CA ARG A 106 -8.22 -14.28 17.58
C ARG A 106 -7.61 -12.93 17.18
N LEU A 107 -7.95 -12.41 16.01
CA LEU A 107 -7.40 -11.13 15.51
C LEU A 107 -7.83 -9.94 16.36
N TYR A 108 -9.11 -9.87 16.70
CA TYR A 108 -9.67 -8.77 17.49
C TYR A 108 -9.37 -8.92 18.97
N GLY A 109 -9.41 -10.15 19.51
CA GLY A 109 -9.06 -10.42 20.90
C GLY A 109 -7.59 -10.23 21.24
N SER A 110 -6.68 -10.36 20.26
CA SER A 110 -5.22 -10.14 20.45
C SER A 110 -4.80 -8.67 20.49
N GLY A 111 -5.72 -7.75 20.21
CA GLY A 111 -5.40 -6.32 20.10
C GLY A 111 -4.58 -5.91 18.87
N LYS A 112 -4.34 -6.82 17.93
CA LYS A 112 -3.65 -6.51 16.65
C LYS A 112 -4.41 -5.48 15.82
N ILE A 113 -5.73 -5.51 15.90
CA ILE A 113 -6.61 -4.53 15.27
C ILE A 113 -7.41 -3.85 16.37
N ARG A 114 -7.24 -2.54 16.49
CA ARG A 114 -8.06 -1.71 17.37
C ARG A 114 -9.17 -1.10 16.51
N SER A 115 -10.35 -1.68 16.59
CA SER A 115 -11.53 -1.14 15.91
C SER A 115 -12.38 -0.32 16.88
N VAL A 116 -12.84 0.82 16.44
CA VAL A 116 -13.83 1.63 17.15
C VAL A 116 -15.24 1.04 17.05
N VAL A 117 -15.41 0.04 16.19
CA VAL A 117 -16.70 -0.63 15.93
C VAL A 117 -17.04 -1.64 17.02
N PHE A 118 -16.04 -2.14 17.76
CA PHE A 118 -16.20 -3.18 18.77
C PHE A 118 -15.87 -2.68 20.18
N ASP A 119 -16.67 -3.11 21.15
CA ASP A 119 -16.28 -3.04 22.56
C ASP A 119 -15.29 -4.19 22.86
N LEU A 120 -14.02 -3.86 22.92
CA LEU A 120 -12.93 -4.80 23.18
C LEU A 120 -12.65 -5.01 24.69
N SER A 121 -13.52 -4.51 25.59
CA SER A 121 -13.27 -4.52 27.05
C SER A 121 -13.37 -5.91 27.69
N SER A 122 -14.01 -6.90 27.03
CA SER A 122 -14.04 -8.30 27.45
C SER A 122 -14.18 -9.26 26.28
N VAL A 123 -13.74 -10.51 26.47
CA VAL A 123 -13.86 -11.59 25.47
C VAL A 123 -15.31 -11.83 25.07
N ASP A 124 -16.25 -11.80 26.03
CA ASP A 124 -17.68 -12.03 25.77
C ASP A 124 -18.29 -10.89 24.94
N LYS A 125 -17.90 -9.66 25.19
CA LYS A 125 -18.33 -8.50 24.39
C LYS A 125 -17.78 -8.57 22.97
N VAL A 126 -16.53 -8.97 22.80
CA VAL A 126 -15.92 -9.21 21.48
C VAL A 126 -16.70 -10.28 20.72
N ARG A 127 -16.99 -11.43 21.36
CA ARG A 127 -17.78 -12.50 20.75
C ARG A 127 -19.19 -12.06 20.35
N LYS A 128 -19.88 -11.33 21.21
CA LYS A 128 -21.22 -10.80 20.94
C LYS A 128 -21.20 -9.81 19.78
N SER A 129 -20.22 -8.91 19.75
CA SER A 129 -20.06 -7.93 18.66
C SER A 129 -19.76 -8.61 17.32
N LEU A 130 -18.88 -9.64 17.31
CA LEU A 130 -18.52 -10.37 16.11
C LEU A 130 -19.67 -11.22 15.56
N GLY A 131 -20.51 -11.79 16.41
CA GLY A 131 -21.66 -12.60 16.00
C GLY A 131 -22.68 -11.83 15.15
N ASN A 132 -22.76 -10.51 15.30
CA ASN A 132 -23.69 -9.64 14.60
C ASN A 132 -22.99 -8.64 13.63
N SER A 133 -21.71 -8.82 13.34
CA SER A 133 -20.93 -7.89 12.55
C SER A 133 -20.38 -8.55 11.29
N PRO A 134 -20.26 -7.84 10.16
CA PRO A 134 -19.57 -8.33 8.98
C PRO A 134 -18.11 -8.71 9.28
N TYR A 135 -17.51 -8.08 10.29
CA TYR A 135 -16.15 -8.39 10.74
C TYR A 135 -16.00 -9.76 11.42
N GLY A 136 -17.10 -10.38 11.85
CA GLY A 136 -17.12 -11.74 12.37
C GLY A 136 -17.18 -12.85 11.32
N ARG A 137 -17.39 -12.51 10.03
CA ARG A 137 -17.52 -13.48 8.93
C ARG A 137 -16.23 -14.27 8.73
N CYS A 138 -16.37 -15.52 8.31
CA CYS A 138 -15.25 -16.31 7.82
C CYS A 138 -14.68 -15.63 6.56
N VAL A 139 -13.35 -15.49 6.47
CA VAL A 139 -12.69 -14.84 5.31
C VAL A 139 -12.94 -15.59 4.00
N TYR A 140 -13.20 -16.88 4.06
CA TYR A 140 -13.52 -17.72 2.90
C TYR A 140 -15.02 -17.69 2.54
N ALA A 141 -15.88 -17.17 3.43
CA ALA A 141 -17.31 -17.00 3.17
C ALA A 141 -17.68 -15.55 2.80
N CYS A 142 -16.68 -14.67 2.65
CA CYS A 142 -16.88 -13.31 2.20
C CYS A 142 -17.07 -13.25 0.67
N ASP A 143 -17.56 -12.10 0.22
CA ASP A 143 -17.87 -11.77 -1.17
C ASP A 143 -16.85 -10.78 -1.75
N ASN A 144 -15.64 -10.74 -1.19
CA ASN A 144 -14.54 -9.92 -1.66
C ASN A 144 -14.05 -10.39 -3.03
N ASN A 145 -13.63 -9.42 -3.85
CA ASN A 145 -13.08 -9.65 -5.19
C ASN A 145 -11.81 -8.84 -5.50
N VAL A 146 -11.29 -8.08 -4.54
CA VAL A 146 -10.04 -7.35 -4.70
C VAL A 146 -8.83 -8.29 -4.70
N ALA A 147 -7.80 -7.98 -5.47
CA ALA A 147 -6.56 -8.74 -5.48
C ALA A 147 -5.93 -8.82 -4.08
N ASP A 148 -5.33 -9.96 -3.73
CA ASP A 148 -4.65 -10.14 -2.43
C ASP A 148 -3.12 -10.07 -2.54
N HIS A 149 -2.60 -10.00 -3.76
CA HIS A 149 -1.20 -9.73 -4.07
C HIS A 149 -1.06 -9.18 -5.49
N GLN A 150 -0.06 -8.33 -5.70
CA GLN A 150 0.23 -7.73 -7.01
C GLN A 150 1.70 -7.33 -7.12
N ALA A 151 2.34 -7.62 -8.25
CA ALA A 151 3.68 -7.19 -8.60
C ALA A 151 3.62 -6.33 -9.86
N THR A 152 4.26 -5.17 -9.80
CA THR A 152 4.17 -4.14 -10.84
C THR A 152 5.56 -3.69 -11.26
N ALA A 153 5.81 -3.64 -12.56
CA ALA A 153 6.99 -3.04 -13.18
C ALA A 153 6.62 -1.68 -13.77
N ILE A 154 7.44 -0.67 -13.53
CA ILE A 154 7.19 0.72 -13.90
C ILE A 154 8.41 1.27 -14.61
N ARG A 155 8.21 2.04 -15.67
CA ARG A 155 9.24 2.79 -16.39
C ARG A 155 8.89 4.26 -16.40
N PHE A 156 9.89 5.09 -16.08
CA PHE A 156 9.79 6.54 -16.09
C PHE A 156 10.44 7.13 -17.36
N ASP A 157 10.07 8.35 -17.71
CA ASP A 157 10.52 9.07 -18.90
C ASP A 157 12.02 9.42 -18.87
N ASN A 158 12.60 9.54 -17.68
CA ASN A 158 14.03 9.72 -17.45
C ASN A 158 14.86 8.43 -17.52
N GLY A 159 14.25 7.30 -17.89
CA GLY A 159 14.89 5.99 -18.02
C GLY A 159 14.98 5.18 -16.72
N VAL A 160 14.62 5.74 -15.56
CA VAL A 160 14.54 5.01 -14.30
C VAL A 160 13.46 3.94 -14.37
N THR A 161 13.73 2.78 -13.77
CA THR A 161 12.74 1.70 -13.61
C THR A 161 12.41 1.50 -12.15
N ALA A 162 11.17 1.08 -11.86
CA ALA A 162 10.80 0.66 -10.52
C ALA A 162 10.05 -0.67 -10.53
N THR A 163 10.20 -1.42 -9.44
CA THR A 163 9.34 -2.54 -9.11
C THR A 163 8.55 -2.20 -7.85
N PHE A 164 7.24 -2.43 -7.90
CA PHE A 164 6.36 -2.26 -6.75
C PHE A 164 5.69 -3.59 -6.42
N ASN A 165 5.74 -3.99 -5.17
CA ASN A 165 5.19 -5.25 -4.67
C ASN A 165 4.17 -4.97 -3.57
N LEU A 166 2.98 -5.50 -3.73
CA LEU A 166 1.86 -5.35 -2.83
C LEU A 166 1.43 -6.75 -2.36
N SER A 167 1.41 -7.00 -1.05
CA SER A 167 1.03 -8.31 -0.53
C SER A 167 0.21 -8.24 0.75
N ALA A 168 -0.89 -9.02 0.76
CA ALA A 168 -1.67 -9.29 1.96
C ALA A 168 -0.96 -10.25 2.95
N PHE A 169 0.01 -11.05 2.47
CA PHE A 169 0.58 -12.18 3.21
C PHE A 169 1.89 -11.82 3.91
N THR A 170 1.88 -10.74 4.66
CA THR A 170 3.02 -10.28 5.43
C THR A 170 2.72 -10.25 6.93
N ALA A 171 3.75 -10.49 7.74
CA ALA A 171 3.61 -10.53 9.20
C ALA A 171 3.44 -9.12 9.80
N LYS A 172 4.02 -8.11 9.15
CA LYS A 172 4.02 -6.71 9.61
C LYS A 172 3.33 -5.83 8.57
N VAL A 173 2.77 -4.72 9.05
CA VAL A 173 2.29 -3.61 8.22
C VAL A 173 3.40 -2.58 8.17
N ASN A 174 4.08 -2.48 7.05
CA ASN A 174 5.13 -1.49 6.84
C ASN A 174 5.47 -1.35 5.34
N ARG A 175 6.18 -0.28 5.01
CA ARG A 175 6.81 -0.09 3.70
C ARG A 175 8.29 -0.37 3.78
N SER A 176 8.85 -0.87 2.69
CA SER A 176 10.30 -0.93 2.47
C SER A 176 10.64 -0.40 1.09
N LEU A 177 11.71 0.39 1.04
CA LEU A 177 12.17 1.06 -0.16
C LEU A 177 13.66 0.82 -0.33
N LYS A 178 14.09 0.54 -1.55
CA LYS A 178 15.47 0.46 -1.95
C LYS A 178 15.68 1.30 -3.21
N VAL A 179 16.52 2.31 -3.14
CA VAL A 179 16.89 3.16 -4.28
C VAL A 179 18.33 2.84 -4.65
N MET A 180 18.52 2.38 -5.87
CA MET A 180 19.82 2.06 -6.43
C MET A 180 20.26 3.20 -7.32
N CYS A 181 21.36 3.86 -6.92
CA CYS A 181 21.96 4.95 -7.63
C CYS A 181 23.27 4.52 -8.31
N GLN A 182 23.84 5.36 -9.14
CA GLN A 182 25.09 5.06 -9.86
C GLN A 182 26.26 4.72 -8.91
N PHE A 183 26.37 5.45 -7.78
CA PHE A 183 27.52 5.36 -6.86
C PHE A 183 27.11 4.96 -5.43
N GLY A 184 25.87 4.50 -5.21
CA GLY A 184 25.44 4.12 -3.89
C GLY A 184 24.04 3.54 -3.87
N GLU A 185 23.66 3.07 -2.70
CA GLU A 185 22.35 2.48 -2.42
C GLU A 185 21.74 3.16 -1.19
N ILE A 186 20.42 3.38 -1.23
CA ILE A 186 19.64 3.90 -0.13
C ILE A 186 18.56 2.88 0.19
N ARG A 187 18.51 2.40 1.43
CA ARG A 187 17.44 1.56 1.95
C ARG A 187 16.63 2.32 2.99
N ALA A 188 15.33 2.23 2.91
CA ALA A 188 14.44 2.80 3.91
C ALA A 188 13.42 1.77 4.35
N ILE A 189 13.16 1.71 5.64
CA ILE A 189 12.15 0.82 6.25
C ILE A 189 11.29 1.65 7.19
N GLU A 190 9.98 1.54 6.99
CA GLU A 190 8.99 2.05 7.92
C GLU A 190 8.80 1.02 9.06
N LYS A 191 9.13 1.38 10.28
CA LYS A 191 9.02 0.52 11.49
C LYS A 191 9.99 -0.69 11.53
N PRO A 192 11.22 -0.48 12.04
CA PRO A 192 11.69 0.78 12.59
C PRO A 192 11.95 1.82 11.49
N TYR A 193 11.81 3.10 11.81
CA TYR A 193 12.04 4.18 10.83
C TYR A 193 13.53 4.40 10.64
N LEU A 194 14.10 3.64 9.69
CA LEU A 194 15.53 3.63 9.40
C LEU A 194 15.78 3.99 7.96
N ILE A 195 16.82 4.77 7.73
CA ILE A 195 17.42 4.96 6.40
C ILE A 195 18.88 4.53 6.49
N GLU A 196 19.25 3.57 5.66
CA GLU A 196 20.61 3.11 5.48
C GLU A 196 21.13 3.59 4.13
N THR A 197 22.34 4.12 4.07
CA THR A 197 22.98 4.53 2.83
C THR A 197 24.36 3.90 2.73
N THR A 198 24.72 3.35 1.56
CA THR A 198 26.04 2.79 1.28
C THR A 198 26.64 3.49 0.06
N ASP A 199 27.84 4.03 0.22
CA ASP A 199 28.62 4.64 -0.89
C ASP A 199 29.55 3.58 -1.49
N PHE A 200 29.36 3.24 -2.77
CA PHE A 200 30.16 2.22 -3.47
C PHE A 200 31.62 2.64 -3.72
N ARG A 201 31.95 3.92 -3.56
CA ARG A 201 33.31 4.42 -3.75
C ARG A 201 34.20 4.21 -2.52
N THR A 202 33.57 4.10 -1.34
CA THR A 202 34.27 4.00 -0.04
C THR A 202 33.90 2.74 0.73
N ASP A 203 32.84 2.03 0.31
CA ASP A 203 32.18 0.93 1.03
C ASP A 203 31.63 1.36 2.43
N GLU A 204 31.53 2.67 2.68
CA GLU A 204 30.99 3.19 3.92
C GLU A 204 29.47 3.08 3.96
N THR A 205 28.95 2.56 5.05
CA THR A 205 27.52 2.48 5.33
C THR A 205 27.16 3.38 6.52
N ASN A 206 26.17 4.25 6.32
CA ASN A 206 25.63 5.12 7.34
C ASN A 206 24.17 4.77 7.63
N VAL A 207 23.80 4.77 8.92
CA VAL A 207 22.43 4.49 9.36
C VAL A 207 21.87 5.75 10.02
N ILE A 208 20.69 6.17 9.58
CA ILE A 208 19.95 7.31 10.10
C ILE A 208 18.66 6.76 10.73
N GLU A 209 18.57 6.88 12.04
CA GLU A 209 17.33 6.60 12.77
C GLU A 209 16.44 7.85 12.75
N LEU A 210 15.19 7.69 12.35
CA LEU A 210 14.23 8.77 12.32
C LEU A 210 13.36 8.71 13.58
N ASP A 211 13.37 9.79 14.36
CA ASP A 211 12.50 9.95 15.53
C ASP A 211 11.07 10.35 15.09
N VAL A 212 10.24 9.37 14.85
CA VAL A 212 8.85 9.58 14.46
C VAL A 212 7.96 9.46 15.69
N ARG A 213 7.69 10.59 16.35
CA ARG A 213 6.88 10.67 17.60
C ARG A 213 5.42 11.04 17.34
N GLU A 214 5.09 11.54 16.16
CA GLU A 214 3.77 12.07 15.85
C GLU A 214 2.75 10.95 15.59
N ARG A 215 1.49 11.24 15.96
CA ARG A 215 0.35 10.36 15.69
C ARG A 215 -0.23 10.65 14.30
N GLY A 216 -1.00 9.70 13.74
CA GLY A 216 -1.63 9.83 12.43
C GLY A 216 -0.63 9.67 11.28
N HIS A 217 -0.72 8.57 10.54
CA HIS A 217 0.14 8.22 9.39
C HIS A 217 1.64 8.57 9.56
N GLY A 218 2.18 8.33 10.79
CA GLY A 218 3.58 8.67 11.10
C GLY A 218 3.91 10.16 11.08
N GLY A 219 2.93 11.03 11.34
CA GLY A 219 3.07 12.49 11.26
C GLY A 219 2.75 13.08 9.89
N GLY A 220 2.43 12.25 8.90
CA GLY A 220 2.12 12.69 7.54
C GLY A 220 0.93 13.66 7.48
N ASP A 221 -0.12 13.42 8.26
CA ASP A 221 -1.31 14.27 8.28
C ASP A 221 -0.97 15.70 8.71
N SER A 222 -0.22 15.86 9.80
CA SER A 222 0.22 17.17 10.31
C SER A 222 1.20 17.85 9.34
N ALA A 223 2.09 17.08 8.73
CA ALA A 223 3.05 17.60 7.75
C ALA A 223 2.35 18.11 6.49
N PHE A 224 1.36 17.37 5.98
CA PHE A 224 0.55 17.78 4.83
C PHE A 224 -0.21 19.09 5.09
N VAL A 225 -0.90 19.19 6.24
CA VAL A 225 -1.61 20.43 6.61
C VAL A 225 -0.65 21.61 6.71
N ARG A 226 0.53 21.41 7.29
CA ARG A 226 1.55 22.47 7.39
C ARG A 226 2.05 22.91 6.03
N ASP A 227 2.40 21.97 5.15
CA ASP A 227 2.84 22.24 3.78
C ASP A 227 1.78 23.03 3.00
N PHE A 228 0.52 22.59 3.11
CA PHE A 228 -0.60 23.29 2.49
C PHE A 228 -0.74 24.74 3.02
N MET A 229 -0.65 24.94 4.33
CA MET A 229 -0.78 26.27 4.94
C MET A 229 0.39 27.18 4.57
N GLU A 230 1.63 26.67 4.53
CA GLU A 230 2.80 27.42 4.07
C GLU A 230 2.65 27.85 2.61
N SER A 231 2.19 26.96 1.75
CA SER A 231 1.94 27.26 0.34
C SER A 231 0.82 28.28 0.17
N TYR A 232 -0.29 28.12 0.90
CA TYR A 232 -1.44 29.00 0.81
C TYR A 232 -1.17 30.42 1.36
N LEU A 233 -0.51 30.53 2.53
CA LEU A 233 -0.29 31.80 3.22
C LEU A 233 0.94 32.55 2.70
N HIS A 234 1.98 31.84 2.29
CA HIS A 234 3.29 32.43 1.98
C HIS A 234 3.71 32.24 0.52
N GLY A 235 2.87 31.60 -0.32
CA GLY A 235 3.17 31.38 -1.73
C GLY A 235 4.32 30.39 -1.98
N ALA A 236 4.64 29.53 -1.01
CA ALA A 236 5.61 28.48 -1.22
C ALA A 236 5.09 27.46 -2.26
N PRO A 237 5.95 26.82 -3.06
CA PRO A 237 5.50 25.78 -3.96
C PRO A 237 4.99 24.58 -3.19
N PHE A 238 3.89 23.97 -3.63
CA PHE A 238 3.40 22.71 -3.04
C PHE A 238 4.42 21.59 -3.21
N SER A 239 4.58 20.77 -2.19
CA SER A 239 5.47 19.60 -2.23
C SER A 239 4.93 18.46 -3.11
N SER A 240 3.60 18.41 -3.29
CA SER A 240 2.90 17.52 -4.21
C SER A 240 1.82 18.34 -4.95
N THR A 241 1.76 18.23 -6.27
CA THR A 241 0.80 18.95 -7.11
C THR A 241 -0.41 18.10 -7.46
N LEU A 242 -1.47 18.75 -7.96
CA LEU A 242 -2.65 18.04 -8.44
C LEU A 242 -2.30 17.12 -9.62
N GLU A 243 -1.42 17.57 -10.51
CA GLU A 243 -0.96 16.79 -11.66
C GLU A 243 -0.23 15.51 -11.22
N GLN A 244 0.65 15.59 -10.22
CA GLN A 244 1.30 14.41 -9.64
C GLN A 244 0.30 13.47 -9.00
N SER A 245 -0.68 14.01 -8.28
CA SER A 245 -1.77 13.20 -7.68
C SER A 245 -2.61 12.51 -8.75
N LEU A 246 -2.96 13.19 -9.83
CA LEU A 246 -3.67 12.58 -10.97
C LEU A 246 -2.84 11.47 -11.63
N GLU A 247 -1.54 11.69 -11.79
CA GLU A 247 -0.64 10.71 -12.38
C GLU A 247 -0.50 9.47 -11.48
N SER A 248 -0.35 9.63 -10.16
CA SER A 248 -0.29 8.50 -9.22
C SER A 248 -1.58 7.67 -9.22
N HIS A 249 -2.74 8.31 -9.37
CA HIS A 249 -4.02 7.62 -9.52
C HIS A 249 -4.13 6.92 -10.87
N ALA A 250 -3.67 7.54 -11.95
CA ALA A 250 -3.60 6.90 -13.27
C ALA A 250 -2.72 5.64 -13.25
N MET A 251 -1.55 5.73 -12.61
CA MET A 251 -0.67 4.58 -12.42
C MET A 251 -1.37 3.44 -11.67
N ALA A 252 -2.09 3.75 -10.59
CA ALA A 252 -2.82 2.76 -9.81
C ALA A 252 -3.94 2.08 -10.61
N LEU A 253 -4.71 2.84 -11.38
CA LEU A 253 -5.80 2.32 -12.24
C LEU A 253 -5.26 1.49 -13.40
N LEU A 254 -4.21 1.96 -14.07
CA LEU A 254 -3.59 1.26 -15.20
C LEU A 254 -2.82 0.01 -14.77
N ALA A 255 -2.26 -0.01 -13.54
CA ALA A 255 -1.71 -1.23 -12.96
C ALA A 255 -2.78 -2.31 -12.78
N GLU A 256 -3.98 -1.93 -12.32
CA GLU A 256 -5.10 -2.85 -12.21
C GLU A 256 -5.60 -3.32 -13.59
N GLU A 257 -5.72 -2.42 -14.55
CA GLU A 257 -6.09 -2.77 -15.92
C GLU A 257 -5.09 -3.75 -16.54
N SER A 258 -3.78 -3.47 -16.38
CA SER A 258 -2.71 -4.38 -16.80
C SER A 258 -2.83 -5.77 -16.16
N ARG A 259 -3.10 -5.83 -14.85
CA ARG A 259 -3.31 -7.10 -14.13
C ARG A 259 -4.46 -7.91 -14.73
N ARG A 260 -5.59 -7.26 -15.04
CA ARG A 260 -6.75 -7.90 -15.67
C ARG A 260 -6.45 -8.40 -17.07
N GLU A 261 -5.49 -7.79 -17.75
CA GLU A 261 -5.02 -8.16 -19.08
C GLU A 261 -3.73 -8.99 -19.06
N ASN A 262 -3.53 -9.78 -17.98
CA ASN A 262 -2.40 -10.71 -17.82
C ASN A 262 -1.01 -10.07 -17.94
N GLY A 263 -0.86 -8.83 -17.45
CA GLY A 263 0.41 -8.11 -17.44
C GLY A 263 0.69 -7.30 -18.71
N ALA A 264 -0.30 -7.04 -19.53
CA ALA A 264 -0.14 -6.18 -20.72
C ALA A 264 0.34 -4.78 -20.29
N ALA A 265 1.41 -4.29 -20.90
CA ALA A 265 1.94 -2.97 -20.61
C ALA A 265 0.93 -1.88 -20.98
N LYS A 266 0.77 -0.89 -20.09
CA LYS A 266 -0.10 0.27 -20.28
C LYS A 266 0.74 1.54 -20.42
N ASP A 267 0.39 2.37 -21.38
CA ASP A 267 1.02 3.68 -21.60
C ASP A 267 0.33 4.73 -20.72
N VAL A 268 1.00 5.11 -19.63
CA VAL A 268 0.51 6.11 -18.68
C VAL A 268 0.59 7.52 -19.29
N SER A 269 1.65 7.81 -20.02
CA SER A 269 1.83 9.11 -20.69
C SER A 269 0.69 9.41 -21.67
N GLN A 270 0.32 8.45 -22.50
CA GLN A 270 -0.79 8.59 -23.43
C GLN A 270 -2.13 8.77 -22.72
N TRP A 271 -2.33 8.02 -21.61
CA TRP A 271 -3.56 8.14 -20.81
C TRP A 271 -3.69 9.54 -20.21
N MET A 272 -2.62 10.08 -19.62
CA MET A 272 -2.58 11.44 -19.07
C MET A 272 -2.84 12.51 -20.13
N GLN A 273 -2.26 12.37 -21.33
CA GLN A 273 -2.52 13.29 -22.44
C GLN A 273 -3.99 13.33 -22.85
N ARG A 274 -4.65 12.17 -22.90
CA ARG A 274 -6.09 12.08 -23.20
C ARG A 274 -6.95 12.79 -22.15
N LEU A 275 -6.61 12.65 -20.87
CA LEU A 275 -7.32 13.32 -19.79
C LEU A 275 -7.31 14.85 -19.95
N VAL A 276 -6.15 15.43 -20.29
CA VAL A 276 -6.00 16.87 -20.49
C VAL A 276 -6.74 17.36 -21.75
N THR A 277 -6.78 16.55 -22.81
CA THR A 277 -7.42 16.94 -24.07
C THR A 277 -8.94 16.83 -24.05
N HIS A 278 -9.53 15.90 -23.27
CA HIS A 278 -10.97 15.68 -23.18
C HIS A 278 -11.62 16.41 -21.99
N GLY A 279 -10.83 17.00 -21.11
CA GLY A 279 -11.29 17.81 -19.96
C GLY A 279 -11.46 19.29 -20.27
N ARG A 280 -11.34 19.71 -21.56
CA ARG A 280 -11.57 21.08 -22.02
C ARG A 280 -12.91 21.27 -22.71
#